data_e7da7fc29bb838cf2d4487a5b0af9a7f
#
_entry.id   e7da7fc29bb838cf2d4487a5b0af9a7f
#
_cell.length_a   1.000
_cell.length_b   1.000
_cell.length_c   1.000
_cell.angle_alpha   90.00
_cell.angle_beta   90.00
_cell.angle_gamma   90.00
#
_symmetry.space_group_name_H-M   'P 1'
#
loop_
_entity.id
_entity.type
_entity.pdbx_description
1 polymer ?
#
loop_
_entity_poly.entity_id
_entity_poly.type
_entity_poly.pdbx_seq_one_letter_code
_entity_poly.pdbx_strand_id
1 'polypeptide(L)'
;MRLGALLTAGAAAAALTLAAVPSIAQEPTPAAQAETVRFSPAERPDPAQVLAVLERANAAQIAAMRAEPLPLSTGGALDSISSNWVAATFYIGASRLQRVTGDEDTLAFLSAAAEHYNYAVRGARAPRFMLNADDLTIGDLYQDLYIRRHQPGIIMPLDQRLRWTLPHLSVEPAPPRLVWWWVDALYMAPAVYARQSAITGDLAYIEAMDVQWWRTHDRMWDAEESLYYRDERFVSRRSETGAKIMWSRGNGWVIGGLTRVLEAMPQDFPTRDRYVETFQAMAARLIELQRPDGLWPSSLLDAEAFPEPETSGSVFFTYALAWGINHGLLDRETYEPHVLRGWAGLTDQVLPSGLLGAVQKTGDQPVPTAPTDTGLYGTGTFLLAGLEIMNLGEPVQALPEPLPAKDVVDNHSYAPPPPGPAPTTEQERIEAERRAEEMATIAQLNYDPEDPEAPAPEFQD
;
A
#
# COMPACT_ATOMS: atom_id res chain seq x y z
N MET A 1 83.61 -4.84 48.93
CA MET A 1 84.74 -3.93 48.63
C MET A 1 84.30 -2.90 47.61
N ARG A 2 84.34 -1.61 48.03
CA ARG A 2 84.40 -0.37 47.24
C ARG A 2 83.23 -0.12 46.27
N LEU A 3 82.36 0.87 46.64
CA LEU A 3 82.42 2.34 46.53
C LEU A 3 82.49 2.87 45.12
N GLY A 4 81.54 3.72 44.83
CA GLY A 4 81.68 4.96 44.01
C GLY A 4 80.43 5.32 43.25
N ALA A 5 79.80 6.23 43.71
CA ALA A 5 79.68 7.67 43.57
C ALA A 5 78.50 8.09 42.76
N LEU A 6 77.73 8.95 43.44
CA LEU A 6 76.63 9.82 42.90
C LEU A 6 77.11 10.73 41.77
N LEU A 7 76.23 10.99 40.84
CA LEU A 7 76.12 12.29 40.17
C LEU A 7 74.65 12.62 39.89
N THR A 8 74.20 13.65 40.55
CA THR A 8 72.94 14.35 40.37
C THR A 8 73.03 15.26 39.18
N ALA A 9 72.04 15.15 38.26
CA ALA A 9 71.75 16.15 37.26
C ALA A 9 70.28 16.50 37.31
N GLY A 10 70.01 17.73 37.73
CA GLY A 10 68.68 18.26 37.79
C GLY A 10 68.17 18.59 36.37
N ALA A 11 66.96 18.18 36.06
CA ALA A 11 66.27 18.63 34.91
C ALA A 11 65.04 19.46 35.36
N ALA A 12 65.05 20.74 34.98
CA ALA A 12 63.97 21.65 35.19
C ALA A 12 62.73 21.27 34.34
N ALA A 13 61.63 20.97 34.98
CA ALA A 13 60.35 20.76 34.28
C ALA A 13 59.73 22.13 33.99
N ALA A 14 59.71 22.50 32.69
CA ALA A 14 58.90 23.58 32.19
C ALA A 14 57.48 23.12 32.06
N ALA A 15 56.58 23.63 32.92
CA ALA A 15 55.15 23.44 32.82
C ALA A 15 54.62 24.28 31.66
N LEU A 16 54.26 23.64 30.54
CA LEU A 16 53.43 24.24 29.52
C LEU A 16 51.96 24.19 30.00
N THR A 17 51.43 25.34 30.37
CA THR A 17 50.01 25.55 30.57
C THR A 17 49.34 25.60 29.18
N LEU A 18 48.74 24.54 28.76
CA LEU A 18 47.78 24.55 27.66
C LEU A 18 46.55 25.34 28.12
N ALA A 19 46.35 26.54 27.55
CA ALA A 19 45.09 27.23 27.64
C ALA A 19 44.03 26.44 26.90
N ALA A 20 43.00 25.96 27.61
CA ALA A 20 41.82 25.35 27.02
C ALA A 20 41.09 26.40 26.20
N VAL A 21 41.06 26.25 24.87
CA VAL A 21 40.18 26.98 23.99
C VAL A 21 38.76 26.49 24.27
N PRO A 22 37.79 27.34 24.65
CA PRO A 22 36.40 26.89 24.80
C PRO A 22 35.91 26.42 23.42
N SER A 23 35.63 25.14 23.29
CA SER A 23 34.85 24.60 22.18
C SER A 23 33.47 25.23 22.27
N ILE A 24 33.18 26.18 21.41
CA ILE A 24 31.81 26.64 21.14
C ILE A 24 31.17 25.49 20.44
N ALA A 25 30.44 24.66 21.22
CA ALA A 25 29.47 23.75 20.64
C ALA A 25 28.49 24.61 19.86
N GLN A 26 28.57 24.58 18.53
CA GLN A 26 27.55 25.13 17.65
C GLN A 26 26.26 24.36 18.03
N GLU A 27 25.32 25.05 18.65
CA GLU A 27 23.96 24.56 18.76
C GLU A 27 23.51 24.21 17.33
N PRO A 28 22.90 23.02 17.13
CA PRO A 28 22.38 22.68 15.82
C PRO A 28 21.41 23.79 15.41
N THR A 29 21.70 24.46 14.32
CA THR A 29 20.81 25.46 13.70
C THR A 29 19.45 24.79 13.62
N PRO A 30 18.34 25.38 14.16
CA PRO A 30 17.02 24.81 14.01
C PRO A 30 16.82 24.57 12.52
N ALA A 31 16.57 23.33 12.11
CA ALA A 31 16.18 23.02 10.75
C ALA A 31 15.07 24.02 10.42
N ALA A 32 15.29 24.83 9.38
CA ALA A 32 14.31 25.81 8.94
C ALA A 32 12.98 25.05 8.85
N GLN A 33 12.00 25.45 9.66
CA GLN A 33 10.67 24.87 9.58
C GLN A 33 10.22 25.09 8.15
N ALA A 34 10.23 24.03 7.36
CA ALA A 34 9.75 24.11 5.99
C ALA A 34 8.31 24.61 6.06
N GLU A 35 8.07 25.76 5.49
CA GLU A 35 6.76 26.38 5.43
C GLU A 35 5.78 25.33 4.90
N THR A 36 4.73 25.04 5.65
CA THR A 36 3.72 24.07 5.24
C THR A 36 3.00 24.68 4.05
N VAL A 37 3.24 24.16 2.85
CA VAL A 37 2.55 24.62 1.64
C VAL A 37 1.08 24.26 1.80
N ARG A 38 0.22 25.30 1.81
CA ARG A 38 -1.23 25.11 1.81
C ARG A 38 -1.74 25.25 0.40
N PHE A 39 -2.56 24.29 -0.02
CA PHE A 39 -3.19 24.30 -1.34
C PHE A 39 -4.58 24.88 -1.28
N SER A 40 -4.95 25.61 -2.32
CA SER A 40 -6.33 26.14 -2.49
C SER A 40 -7.29 24.96 -2.78
N PRO A 41 -8.45 24.90 -2.11
CA PRO A 41 -9.46 23.89 -2.43
C PRO A 41 -10.24 24.21 -3.72
N ALA A 42 -9.94 25.32 -4.40
CA ALA A 42 -10.69 25.81 -5.56
C ALA A 42 -9.80 26.04 -6.79
N GLU A 43 -8.48 25.94 -6.65
CA GLU A 43 -7.54 26.23 -7.73
C GLU A 43 -6.60 25.03 -7.93
N ARG A 44 -6.26 24.77 -9.20
CA ARG A 44 -5.25 23.76 -9.51
C ARG A 44 -3.90 24.17 -8.92
N PRO A 45 -3.26 23.28 -8.18
CA PRO A 45 -1.95 23.59 -7.63
C PRO A 45 -0.88 23.63 -8.72
N ASP A 46 0.19 24.38 -8.45
CA ASP A 46 1.40 24.30 -9.26
C ASP A 46 2.01 22.88 -9.15
N PRO A 47 2.21 22.17 -10.28
CA PRO A 47 2.79 20.84 -10.28
C PRO A 47 4.14 20.73 -9.55
N ALA A 48 4.98 21.78 -9.62
CA ALA A 48 6.27 21.79 -8.93
C ALA A 48 6.10 21.82 -7.40
N GLN A 49 5.08 22.53 -6.89
CA GLN A 49 4.77 22.54 -5.45
C GLN A 49 4.21 21.21 -5.00
N VAL A 50 3.36 20.56 -5.81
CA VAL A 50 2.88 19.19 -5.53
C VAL A 50 4.06 18.23 -5.46
N LEU A 51 4.93 18.25 -6.47
CA LEU A 51 6.10 17.37 -6.52
C LEU A 51 6.98 17.51 -5.28
N ALA A 52 7.27 18.75 -4.84
CA ALA A 52 8.07 19.00 -3.65
C ALA A 52 7.45 18.39 -2.37
N VAL A 53 6.11 18.41 -2.25
CA VAL A 53 5.41 17.76 -1.13
C VAL A 53 5.53 16.24 -1.22
N LEU A 54 5.40 15.65 -2.42
CA LEU A 54 5.54 14.21 -2.62
C LEU A 54 6.96 13.72 -2.34
N GLU A 55 7.98 14.42 -2.83
CA GLU A 55 9.38 14.08 -2.57
C GLU A 55 9.69 14.12 -1.06
N ARG A 56 9.20 15.16 -0.38
CA ARG A 56 9.35 15.28 1.07
C ARG A 56 8.66 14.14 1.82
N ALA A 57 7.42 13.77 1.44
CA ALA A 57 6.67 12.69 2.08
C ALA A 57 7.34 11.34 1.84
N ASN A 58 7.82 11.09 0.61
CA ASN A 58 8.55 9.88 0.25
C ASN A 58 9.87 9.76 1.05
N ALA A 59 10.67 10.81 1.08
CA ALA A 59 11.93 10.83 1.81
C ALA A 59 11.73 10.64 3.32
N ALA A 60 10.71 11.29 3.90
CA ALA A 60 10.35 11.14 5.30
C ALA A 60 9.93 9.70 5.62
N GLN A 61 9.14 9.08 4.74
CA GLN A 61 8.69 7.70 4.94
C GLN A 61 9.83 6.69 4.82
N ILE A 62 10.71 6.85 3.84
CA ILE A 62 11.91 6.01 3.70
C ILE A 62 12.82 6.17 4.92
N ALA A 63 13.03 7.41 5.39
CA ALA A 63 13.82 7.67 6.58
C ALA A 63 13.23 7.03 7.83
N ALA A 64 11.90 7.09 8.01
CA ALA A 64 11.21 6.45 9.13
C ALA A 64 11.34 4.92 9.07
N MET A 65 11.21 4.31 7.87
CA MET A 65 11.39 2.87 7.69
C MET A 65 12.83 2.41 7.96
N ARG A 66 13.83 3.26 7.69
CA ARG A 66 15.25 2.96 7.95
C ARG A 66 15.63 3.16 9.42
N ALA A 67 14.97 4.08 10.12
CA ALA A 67 15.34 4.45 11.49
C ALA A 67 14.76 3.50 12.54
N GLU A 68 13.49 3.12 12.40
CA GLU A 68 12.77 2.29 13.37
C GLU A 68 11.86 1.29 12.65
N PRO A 69 11.89 0.01 13.07
CA PRO A 69 10.91 -0.96 12.60
C PRO A 69 9.51 -0.51 13.00
N LEU A 70 8.57 -0.50 12.05
CA LEU A 70 7.18 -0.14 12.33
C LEU A 70 6.46 -1.28 13.05
N PRO A 71 5.76 -1.03 14.16
CA PRO A 71 4.97 -2.06 14.81
C PRO A 71 3.84 -2.51 13.89
N LEU A 72 3.65 -3.83 13.76
CA LEU A 72 2.49 -4.40 13.11
C LEU A 72 1.32 -4.45 14.08
N SER A 73 0.11 -4.29 13.58
CA SER A 73 -1.12 -4.49 14.37
C SER A 73 -1.26 -5.89 14.96
N THR A 74 -0.51 -6.85 14.44
CA THR A 74 -0.45 -8.25 14.89
C THR A 74 0.63 -8.51 15.96
N GLY A 75 1.19 -7.47 16.56
CA GLY A 75 2.19 -7.60 17.64
C GLY A 75 3.64 -7.87 17.19
N GLY A 76 3.92 -7.82 15.88
CA GLY A 76 5.27 -7.87 15.34
C GLY A 76 5.81 -6.48 14.99
N ALA A 77 7.07 -6.41 14.55
CA ALA A 77 7.66 -5.22 13.95
C ALA A 77 7.87 -5.41 12.46
N LEU A 78 7.66 -4.34 11.70
CA LEU A 78 7.93 -4.30 10.27
C LEU A 78 9.39 -3.92 10.08
N ASP A 79 10.18 -4.78 9.46
CA ASP A 79 11.51 -4.42 9.02
C ASP A 79 11.46 -3.28 8.00
N SER A 80 12.50 -2.46 7.97
CA SER A 80 12.59 -1.32 7.05
C SER A 80 12.41 -1.70 5.57
N ILE A 81 12.67 -2.93 5.21
CA ILE A 81 12.57 -3.48 3.85
C ILE A 81 11.60 -4.68 3.78
N SER A 82 10.53 -4.66 4.55
CA SER A 82 9.54 -5.76 4.56
C SER A 82 8.90 -5.97 3.18
N SER A 83 8.55 -7.23 2.87
CA SER A 83 7.76 -7.61 1.69
C SER A 83 6.28 -7.83 1.98
N ASN A 84 5.78 -7.45 3.16
CA ASN A 84 4.36 -7.57 3.48
C ASN A 84 3.51 -6.53 2.73
N TRP A 85 2.18 -6.70 2.74
CA TRP A 85 1.26 -5.83 2.02
C TRP A 85 1.34 -4.36 2.47
N VAL A 86 1.60 -4.09 3.75
CA VAL A 86 1.70 -2.72 4.29
C VAL A 86 2.88 -1.97 3.69
N ALA A 87 4.06 -2.62 3.61
CA ALA A 87 5.21 -2.04 2.94
C ALA A 87 5.03 -2.00 1.42
N ALA A 88 4.47 -3.05 0.83
CA ALA A 88 4.24 -3.14 -0.61
C ALA A 88 3.32 -2.02 -1.12
N THR A 89 2.30 -1.63 -0.36
CA THR A 89 1.43 -0.50 -0.74
C THR A 89 2.17 0.84 -0.77
N PHE A 90 3.15 1.05 0.12
CA PHE A 90 4.04 2.21 0.01
C PHE A 90 4.95 2.11 -1.22
N TYR A 91 5.53 0.94 -1.49
CA TYR A 91 6.44 0.77 -2.63
C TYR A 91 5.75 1.04 -3.97
N ILE A 92 4.45 0.76 -4.10
CA ILE A 92 3.67 1.10 -5.29
C ILE A 92 3.73 2.60 -5.57
N GLY A 93 3.41 3.44 -4.58
CA GLY A 93 3.47 4.89 -4.73
C GLY A 93 4.89 5.42 -4.94
N ALA A 94 5.84 4.95 -4.13
CA ALA A 94 7.24 5.33 -4.22
C ALA A 94 7.87 4.98 -5.59
N SER A 95 7.51 3.81 -6.15
CA SER A 95 7.99 3.40 -7.48
C SER A 95 7.41 4.28 -8.59
N ARG A 96 6.14 4.69 -8.49
CA ARG A 96 5.54 5.63 -9.46
C ARG A 96 6.19 7.01 -9.37
N LEU A 97 6.38 7.54 -8.15
CA LEU A 97 7.07 8.82 -7.93
C LEU A 97 8.49 8.77 -8.47
N GLN A 98 9.24 7.70 -8.19
CA GLN A 98 10.61 7.52 -8.67
C GLN A 98 10.71 7.55 -10.20
N ARG A 99 9.71 7.08 -10.93
CA ARG A 99 9.68 7.18 -12.40
C ARG A 99 9.62 8.62 -12.90
N VAL A 100 8.98 9.50 -12.15
CA VAL A 100 8.83 10.91 -12.49
C VAL A 100 10.09 11.69 -12.09
N THR A 101 10.63 11.42 -10.90
CA THR A 101 11.75 12.18 -10.35
C THR A 101 13.13 11.68 -10.80
N GLY A 102 13.24 10.39 -11.12
CA GLY A 102 14.53 9.75 -11.34
C GLY A 102 15.38 9.58 -10.07
N ASP A 103 14.79 9.74 -8.87
CA ASP A 103 15.51 9.70 -7.60
C ASP A 103 16.21 8.35 -7.36
N GLU A 104 17.54 8.38 -7.35
CA GLU A 104 18.39 7.19 -7.22
C GLU A 104 18.34 6.59 -5.81
N ASP A 105 18.12 7.38 -4.76
CA ASP A 105 18.03 6.85 -3.38
C ASP A 105 16.74 6.06 -3.19
N THR A 106 15.63 6.54 -3.70
CA THR A 106 14.36 5.80 -3.74
C THR A 106 14.51 4.52 -4.57
N LEU A 107 15.15 4.56 -5.74
CA LEU A 107 15.36 3.35 -6.55
C LEU A 107 16.24 2.33 -5.83
N ALA A 108 17.29 2.77 -5.16
CA ALA A 108 18.16 1.91 -4.38
C ALA A 108 17.42 1.26 -3.21
N PHE A 109 16.59 2.03 -2.50
CA PHE A 109 15.75 1.51 -1.41
C PHE A 109 14.76 0.44 -1.90
N LEU A 110 14.03 0.71 -2.97
CA LEU A 110 13.08 -0.24 -3.58
C LEU A 110 13.77 -1.50 -4.09
N SER A 111 14.95 -1.33 -4.71
CA SER A 111 15.75 -2.46 -5.19
C SER A 111 16.24 -3.34 -4.05
N ALA A 112 16.75 -2.73 -2.98
CA ALA A 112 17.19 -3.46 -1.79
C ALA A 112 16.05 -4.26 -1.15
N ALA A 113 14.83 -3.69 -1.09
CA ALA A 113 13.66 -4.38 -0.60
C ALA A 113 13.31 -5.64 -1.43
N ALA A 114 13.37 -5.53 -2.75
CA ALA A 114 13.09 -6.66 -3.65
C ALA A 114 14.21 -7.72 -3.62
N GLU A 115 15.46 -7.29 -3.67
CA GLU A 115 16.65 -8.15 -3.69
C GLU A 115 16.84 -8.92 -2.38
N HIS A 116 16.54 -8.30 -1.22
CA HIS A 116 16.60 -8.96 0.08
C HIS A 116 15.77 -10.25 0.14
N TYR A 117 14.63 -10.26 -0.53
CA TYR A 117 13.75 -11.42 -0.61
C TYR A 117 13.97 -12.26 -1.86
N ASN A 118 15.01 -12.00 -2.65
CA ASN A 118 15.28 -12.67 -3.94
C ASN A 118 14.02 -12.65 -4.85
N TYR A 119 13.26 -11.55 -4.83
CA TYR A 119 12.00 -11.39 -5.57
C TYR A 119 10.94 -12.46 -5.23
N ALA A 120 11.09 -13.14 -4.09
CA ALA A 120 10.13 -14.15 -3.67
C ALA A 120 8.84 -13.50 -3.16
N VAL A 121 7.71 -14.12 -3.50
CA VAL A 121 6.40 -13.77 -2.93
C VAL A 121 6.22 -14.52 -1.62
N ARG A 122 5.78 -13.81 -0.58
CA ARG A 122 5.46 -14.41 0.72
C ARG A 122 4.34 -15.44 0.56
N GLY A 123 4.13 -16.21 1.61
CA GLY A 123 3.01 -17.12 1.72
C GLY A 123 3.42 -18.55 1.98
N ALA A 124 2.51 -19.23 2.64
CA ALA A 124 2.72 -20.56 3.14
C ALA A 124 2.72 -21.60 2.02
N ARG A 125 3.30 -22.74 2.36
CA ARG A 125 3.49 -23.89 1.48
C ARG A 125 2.21 -24.63 1.10
N ALA A 126 1.08 -24.35 1.76
CA ALA A 126 -0.20 -24.98 1.43
C ALA A 126 -0.97 -24.19 0.37
N PRO A 127 -1.65 -24.87 -0.58
CA PRO A 127 -2.33 -24.22 -1.72
C PRO A 127 -3.22 -23.03 -1.36
N ARG A 128 -4.05 -23.17 -0.33
CA ARG A 128 -4.98 -22.11 0.10
C ARG A 128 -4.31 -20.81 0.51
N PHE A 129 -3.06 -20.87 1.01
CA PHE A 129 -2.31 -19.68 1.44
C PHE A 129 -1.55 -19.02 0.31
N MET A 130 -1.29 -19.79 -0.74
CA MET A 130 -0.68 -19.23 -1.95
C MET A 130 -1.64 -18.32 -2.72
N LEU A 131 -2.94 -18.35 -2.40
CA LEU A 131 -3.98 -17.50 -2.96
C LEU A 131 -4.22 -16.21 -2.15
N ASN A 132 -3.51 -16.02 -1.03
CA ASN A 132 -3.67 -14.82 -0.20
C ASN A 132 -3.29 -13.57 -0.99
N ALA A 133 -4.25 -12.66 -1.14
CA ALA A 133 -4.07 -11.42 -1.89
C ALA A 133 -2.96 -10.54 -1.32
N ASP A 134 -2.87 -10.44 0.01
CA ASP A 134 -1.88 -9.59 0.69
C ASP A 134 -0.45 -9.97 0.35
N ASP A 135 -0.18 -11.29 0.22
CA ASP A 135 1.15 -11.78 -0.14
C ASP A 135 1.54 -11.45 -1.59
N LEU A 136 0.55 -11.22 -2.47
CA LEU A 136 0.78 -10.89 -3.88
C LEU A 136 1.08 -9.41 -4.11
N THR A 137 0.76 -8.54 -3.17
CA THR A 137 0.89 -7.08 -3.32
C THR A 137 2.30 -6.65 -3.71
N ILE A 138 3.33 -7.29 -3.16
CA ILE A 138 4.74 -7.01 -3.48
C ILE A 138 5.09 -7.28 -4.94
N GLY A 139 4.30 -8.09 -5.63
CA GLY A 139 4.45 -8.38 -7.05
C GLY A 139 4.40 -7.14 -7.94
N ASP A 140 3.68 -6.10 -7.53
CA ASP A 140 3.65 -4.82 -8.26
C ASP A 140 5.06 -4.19 -8.36
N LEU A 141 5.82 -4.18 -7.26
CA LEU A 141 7.20 -3.72 -7.25
C LEU A 141 8.09 -4.58 -8.15
N TYR A 142 7.93 -5.90 -8.11
CA TYR A 142 8.75 -6.80 -8.94
C TYR A 142 8.47 -6.60 -10.44
N GLN A 143 7.21 -6.40 -10.80
CA GLN A 143 6.80 -6.06 -12.16
C GLN A 143 7.39 -4.71 -12.59
N ASP A 144 7.38 -3.69 -11.73
CA ASP A 144 7.99 -2.40 -12.03
C ASP A 144 9.50 -2.49 -12.26
N LEU A 145 10.21 -3.23 -11.42
CA LEU A 145 11.65 -3.44 -11.56
C LEU A 145 11.98 -4.27 -12.81
N TYR A 146 11.14 -5.26 -13.14
CA TYR A 146 11.28 -6.05 -14.37
C TYR A 146 11.12 -5.20 -15.62
N ILE A 147 10.10 -4.38 -15.68
CA ILE A 147 9.84 -3.47 -16.81
C ILE A 147 11.03 -2.52 -17.06
N ARG A 148 11.71 -2.11 -15.98
CA ARG A 148 12.90 -1.24 -16.08
C ARG A 148 14.16 -1.96 -16.52
N ARG A 149 14.37 -3.18 -16.05
CA ARG A 149 15.66 -3.88 -16.15
C ARG A 149 15.64 -5.01 -17.17
N HIS A 150 14.47 -5.53 -17.55
CA HIS A 150 14.27 -6.67 -18.43
C HIS A 150 15.08 -7.91 -18.05
N GLN A 151 15.27 -8.12 -16.73
CA GLN A 151 15.99 -9.27 -16.20
C GLN A 151 15.01 -10.36 -15.75
N PRO A 152 14.97 -11.54 -16.42
CA PRO A 152 14.00 -12.60 -16.12
C PRO A 152 13.97 -13.02 -14.65
N GLY A 153 15.11 -13.04 -13.96
CA GLY A 153 15.21 -13.41 -12.54
C GLY A 153 14.36 -12.53 -11.61
N ILE A 154 14.00 -11.31 -12.03
CA ILE A 154 13.15 -10.40 -11.24
C ILE A 154 11.69 -10.87 -11.24
N ILE A 155 11.17 -11.29 -12.40
CA ILE A 155 9.74 -11.60 -12.56
C ILE A 155 9.44 -13.09 -12.39
N MET A 156 10.40 -13.97 -12.62
CA MET A 156 10.20 -15.43 -12.59
C MET A 156 9.57 -15.96 -11.31
N PRO A 157 10.02 -15.56 -10.09
CA PRO A 157 9.40 -16.05 -8.86
C PRO A 157 7.92 -15.67 -8.75
N LEU A 158 7.56 -14.46 -9.18
CA LEU A 158 6.18 -14.01 -9.23
C LEU A 158 5.37 -14.77 -10.29
N ASP A 159 5.89 -14.86 -11.52
CA ASP A 159 5.23 -15.58 -12.62
C ASP A 159 4.91 -17.03 -12.23
N GLN A 160 5.87 -17.72 -11.64
CA GLN A 160 5.73 -19.07 -11.14
C GLN A 160 4.62 -19.17 -10.08
N ARG A 161 4.60 -18.23 -9.14
CA ARG A 161 3.55 -18.17 -8.11
C ARG A 161 2.17 -17.98 -8.74
N LEU A 162 2.03 -17.03 -9.66
CA LEU A 162 0.75 -16.73 -10.29
C LEU A 162 0.28 -17.90 -11.15
N ARG A 163 1.12 -18.49 -12.02
CA ARG A 163 0.78 -19.68 -12.82
C ARG A 163 0.28 -20.83 -11.96
N TRP A 164 0.93 -21.07 -10.84
CA TRP A 164 0.50 -22.12 -9.92
C TRP A 164 -0.88 -21.85 -9.35
N THR A 165 -1.28 -20.59 -9.16
CA THR A 165 -2.59 -20.23 -8.60
C THR A 165 -3.73 -20.28 -9.62
N LEU A 166 -3.46 -20.14 -10.92
CA LEU A 166 -4.50 -20.06 -11.96
C LEU A 166 -5.53 -21.21 -11.91
N PRO A 167 -5.15 -22.50 -11.82
CA PRO A 167 -6.13 -23.58 -11.74
C PRO A 167 -7.05 -23.48 -10.52
N HIS A 168 -6.56 -22.90 -9.43
CA HIS A 168 -7.32 -22.75 -8.18
C HIS A 168 -8.27 -21.54 -8.20
N LEU A 169 -7.96 -20.52 -8.97
CA LEU A 169 -8.82 -19.35 -9.14
C LEU A 169 -9.99 -19.63 -10.10
N SER A 170 -9.77 -20.50 -11.07
CA SER A 170 -10.78 -20.82 -12.11
C SER A 170 -11.83 -21.82 -11.64
N VAL A 171 -11.61 -22.55 -10.54
CA VAL A 171 -12.52 -23.58 -10.05
C VAL A 171 -13.40 -23.03 -8.92
N GLU A 172 -14.68 -23.41 -8.94
CA GLU A 172 -15.56 -23.15 -7.80
C GLU A 172 -15.06 -23.92 -6.57
N PRO A 173 -14.72 -23.25 -5.47
CA PRO A 173 -14.41 -23.95 -4.23
C PRO A 173 -15.66 -24.65 -3.68
N ALA A 174 -15.49 -25.83 -3.13
CA ALA A 174 -16.57 -26.56 -2.47
C ALA A 174 -16.30 -26.61 -0.96
N PRO A 175 -17.18 -26.10 -0.10
CA PRO A 175 -18.34 -25.25 -0.36
C PRO A 175 -17.92 -23.89 -0.97
N PRO A 176 -18.85 -23.13 -1.57
CA PRO A 176 -18.53 -21.88 -2.23
C PRO A 176 -17.97 -20.87 -1.22
N ARG A 177 -16.64 -20.76 -1.19
CA ARG A 177 -15.92 -19.77 -0.39
C ARG A 177 -15.24 -18.80 -1.32
N LEU A 178 -15.32 -17.48 -0.98
CA LEU A 178 -14.55 -16.47 -1.70
C LEU A 178 -13.07 -16.69 -1.44
N VAL A 179 -12.27 -16.68 -2.50
CA VAL A 179 -10.80 -16.63 -2.38
C VAL A 179 -10.41 -15.27 -1.80
N TRP A 180 -10.98 -14.21 -2.35
CA TRP A 180 -10.83 -12.85 -1.86
C TRP A 180 -12.09 -12.44 -1.11
N TRP A 181 -12.22 -12.93 0.14
CA TRP A 181 -13.40 -12.79 0.99
C TRP A 181 -13.52 -11.42 1.68
N TRP A 182 -12.54 -10.53 1.48
CA TRP A 182 -12.52 -9.17 2.00
C TRP A 182 -12.15 -8.20 0.88
N VAL A 183 -12.75 -7.00 0.90
CA VAL A 183 -12.61 -6.06 -0.22
C VAL A 183 -11.22 -5.47 -0.37
N ASP A 184 -10.41 -5.44 0.69
CA ASP A 184 -9.01 -5.00 0.63
C ASP A 184 -8.21 -5.84 -0.39
N ALA A 185 -8.56 -7.13 -0.52
CA ALA A 185 -7.97 -8.04 -1.50
C ALA A 185 -8.08 -7.54 -2.94
N LEU A 186 -9.13 -6.75 -3.26
CA LEU A 186 -9.35 -6.20 -4.60
C LEU A 186 -8.32 -5.12 -4.99
N TYR A 187 -7.59 -4.57 -4.03
CA TYR A 187 -6.41 -3.75 -4.30
C TYR A 187 -5.13 -4.58 -4.40
N MET A 188 -5.00 -5.61 -3.55
CA MET A 188 -3.75 -6.30 -3.30
C MET A 188 -3.33 -7.21 -4.45
N ALA A 189 -4.23 -8.07 -4.94
CA ALA A 189 -3.93 -9.10 -5.93
C ALA A 189 -4.35 -8.75 -7.37
N PRO A 190 -5.56 -8.23 -7.65
CA PRO A 190 -6.08 -8.13 -9.02
C PRO A 190 -5.17 -7.40 -10.00
N ALA A 191 -4.63 -6.24 -9.59
CA ALA A 191 -3.73 -5.48 -10.44
C ALA A 191 -2.44 -6.22 -10.78
N VAL A 192 -1.95 -7.08 -9.87
CA VAL A 192 -0.75 -7.91 -10.12
C VAL A 192 -1.04 -8.94 -11.21
N TYR A 193 -2.21 -9.58 -11.21
CA TYR A 193 -2.62 -10.49 -12.29
C TYR A 193 -2.85 -9.75 -13.61
N ALA A 194 -3.56 -8.63 -13.61
CA ALA A 194 -3.81 -7.85 -14.82
C ALA A 194 -2.49 -7.36 -15.44
N ARG A 195 -1.57 -6.84 -14.63
CA ARG A 195 -0.23 -6.44 -15.11
C ARG A 195 0.60 -7.62 -15.59
N GLN A 196 0.49 -8.79 -14.93
CA GLN A 196 1.18 -9.99 -15.41
C GLN A 196 0.67 -10.42 -16.78
N SER A 197 -0.64 -10.35 -17.00
CA SER A 197 -1.24 -10.58 -18.32
C SER A 197 -0.67 -9.62 -19.37
N ALA A 198 -0.60 -8.32 -19.04
CA ALA A 198 -0.03 -7.31 -19.94
C ALA A 198 1.47 -7.55 -20.24
N ILE A 199 2.25 -7.94 -19.23
CA ILE A 199 3.69 -8.23 -19.37
C ILE A 199 3.93 -9.48 -20.22
N THR A 200 3.14 -10.54 -20.01
CA THR A 200 3.36 -11.84 -20.65
C THR A 200 2.59 -12.04 -21.95
N GLY A 201 1.52 -11.27 -22.16
CA GLY A 201 0.55 -11.51 -23.24
C GLY A 201 -0.36 -12.72 -23.00
N ASP A 202 -0.27 -13.38 -21.83
CA ASP A 202 -1.10 -14.54 -21.46
C ASP A 202 -2.36 -14.06 -20.76
N LEU A 203 -3.51 -14.16 -21.42
CA LEU A 203 -4.80 -13.71 -20.89
C LEU A 203 -5.30 -14.56 -19.71
N ALA A 204 -4.76 -15.76 -19.49
CA ALA A 204 -5.18 -16.63 -18.40
C ALA A 204 -5.06 -15.95 -17.02
N TYR A 205 -4.11 -15.03 -16.85
CA TYR A 205 -3.95 -14.27 -15.59
C TYR A 205 -5.14 -13.34 -15.34
N ILE A 206 -5.48 -12.51 -16.32
CA ILE A 206 -6.57 -11.54 -16.16
C ILE A 206 -7.94 -12.23 -16.16
N GLU A 207 -8.12 -13.32 -16.91
CA GLU A 207 -9.36 -14.12 -16.90
C GLU A 207 -9.62 -14.76 -15.54
N ALA A 208 -8.59 -15.33 -14.91
CA ALA A 208 -8.70 -15.90 -13.58
C ALA A 208 -8.99 -14.82 -12.51
N MET A 209 -8.35 -13.66 -12.62
CA MET A 209 -8.59 -12.49 -11.78
C MET A 209 -10.03 -11.99 -11.92
N ASP A 210 -10.53 -11.87 -13.15
CA ASP A 210 -11.87 -11.40 -13.45
C ASP A 210 -12.94 -12.24 -12.75
N VAL A 211 -12.83 -13.56 -12.82
CA VAL A 211 -13.72 -14.48 -12.12
C VAL A 211 -13.77 -14.19 -10.61
N GLN A 212 -12.63 -14.00 -9.98
CA GLN A 212 -12.56 -13.77 -8.53
C GLN A 212 -13.02 -12.37 -8.14
N TRP A 213 -12.72 -11.35 -8.96
CA TRP A 213 -13.22 -9.99 -8.75
C TRP A 213 -14.75 -9.98 -8.65
N TRP A 214 -15.43 -10.55 -9.65
CA TRP A 214 -16.88 -10.51 -9.70
C TRP A 214 -17.55 -11.39 -8.66
N ARG A 215 -16.93 -12.47 -8.24
CA ARG A 215 -17.40 -13.25 -7.09
C ARG A 215 -17.40 -12.43 -5.79
N THR A 216 -16.33 -11.67 -5.55
CA THR A 216 -16.24 -10.77 -4.40
C THR A 216 -17.25 -9.62 -4.53
N HIS A 217 -17.34 -9.03 -5.72
CA HIS A 217 -18.34 -7.98 -6.01
C HIS A 217 -19.75 -8.43 -5.68
N ASP A 218 -20.18 -9.58 -6.20
CA ASP A 218 -21.55 -10.07 -6.06
C ASP A 218 -21.96 -10.31 -4.59
N ARG A 219 -20.98 -10.48 -3.70
CA ARG A 219 -21.22 -10.70 -2.26
C ARG A 219 -21.14 -9.43 -1.42
N MET A 220 -20.30 -8.47 -1.82
CA MET A 220 -19.97 -7.30 -1.00
C MET A 220 -20.55 -6.00 -1.52
N TRP A 221 -21.03 -5.96 -2.76
CA TRP A 221 -21.59 -4.76 -3.37
C TRP A 221 -22.97 -4.44 -2.82
N ASP A 222 -23.16 -3.22 -2.32
CA ASP A 222 -24.46 -2.65 -2.00
C ASP A 222 -24.90 -1.74 -3.14
N ALA A 223 -25.86 -2.20 -3.94
CA ALA A 223 -26.34 -1.48 -5.11
C ALA A 223 -27.13 -0.20 -4.76
N GLU A 224 -27.70 -0.10 -3.56
CA GLU A 224 -28.41 1.09 -3.10
C GLU A 224 -27.42 2.22 -2.79
N GLU A 225 -26.30 1.87 -2.13
CA GLU A 225 -25.27 2.84 -1.75
C GLU A 225 -24.17 3.02 -2.80
N SER A 226 -24.08 2.14 -3.79
CA SER A 226 -22.94 2.06 -4.72
C SER A 226 -21.58 2.00 -4.02
N LEU A 227 -21.53 1.23 -2.93
CA LEU A 227 -20.39 1.03 -2.06
C LEU A 227 -20.26 -0.46 -1.70
N TYR A 228 -19.11 -0.81 -1.09
CA TYR A 228 -18.84 -2.18 -0.65
C TYR A 228 -18.85 -2.30 0.87
N TYR A 229 -19.45 -3.38 1.37
CA TYR A 229 -19.15 -3.88 2.70
C TYR A 229 -17.74 -4.44 2.73
N ARG A 230 -17.06 -4.32 3.87
CA ARG A 230 -15.67 -4.83 4.00
C ARG A 230 -15.59 -6.34 3.76
N ASP A 231 -16.54 -7.09 4.31
CA ASP A 231 -16.75 -8.53 4.11
C ASP A 231 -18.18 -8.92 4.50
N GLU A 232 -18.55 -10.19 4.33
CA GLU A 232 -19.91 -10.69 4.58
C GLU A 232 -20.41 -10.43 6.00
N ARG A 233 -19.52 -10.33 7.00
CA ARG A 233 -19.91 -10.02 8.39
C ARG A 233 -20.62 -8.67 8.53
N PHE A 234 -20.33 -7.73 7.63
CA PHE A 234 -20.86 -6.36 7.68
C PHE A 234 -22.18 -6.19 6.92
N VAL A 235 -22.60 -7.11 6.07
CA VAL A 235 -23.83 -7.00 5.25
C VAL A 235 -25.06 -6.81 6.15
N SER A 236 -25.16 -7.57 7.23
CA SER A 236 -26.28 -7.48 8.18
C SER A 236 -26.02 -6.57 9.39
N ARG A 237 -24.74 -6.18 9.62
CA ARG A 237 -24.40 -5.30 10.75
C ARG A 237 -24.82 -3.87 10.50
N ARG A 238 -25.12 -3.18 11.59
CA ARG A 238 -25.40 -1.74 11.60
C ARG A 238 -24.57 -1.07 12.69
N SER A 239 -24.25 0.19 12.50
CA SER A 239 -23.63 1.01 13.53
C SER A 239 -24.60 1.27 14.71
N GLU A 240 -24.13 1.90 15.76
CA GLU A 240 -24.96 2.31 16.90
C GLU A 240 -26.07 3.28 16.51
N THR A 241 -25.89 4.05 15.44
CA THR A 241 -26.89 4.94 14.88
C THR A 241 -27.88 4.23 13.94
N GLY A 242 -27.67 2.93 13.65
CA GLY A 242 -28.48 2.14 12.72
C GLY A 242 -28.03 2.25 11.25
N ALA A 243 -26.95 2.95 10.94
CA ALA A 243 -26.43 3.06 9.58
C ALA A 243 -25.73 1.78 9.09
N LYS A 244 -25.73 1.54 7.77
CA LYS A 244 -24.88 0.53 7.14
C LYS A 244 -23.41 0.88 7.41
N ILE A 245 -22.58 -0.11 7.75
CA ILE A 245 -21.16 0.11 8.05
C ILE A 245 -20.37 0.09 6.73
N MET A 246 -20.22 1.25 6.12
CA MET A 246 -19.44 1.45 4.89
C MET A 246 -18.10 2.07 5.24
N TRP A 247 -17.10 1.22 5.42
CA TRP A 247 -15.77 1.63 5.84
C TRP A 247 -15.02 2.38 4.73
N SER A 248 -14.54 3.58 5.06
CA SER A 248 -13.86 4.47 4.12
C SER A 248 -12.68 3.79 3.44
N ARG A 249 -11.68 3.34 4.20
CA ARG A 249 -10.50 2.68 3.62
C ARG A 249 -10.84 1.40 2.88
N GLY A 250 -11.84 0.62 3.33
CA GLY A 250 -12.31 -0.57 2.60
C GLY A 250 -12.77 -0.22 1.19
N ASN A 251 -13.61 0.81 1.06
CA ASN A 251 -14.04 1.34 -0.23
C ASN A 251 -12.89 2.01 -1.01
N GLY A 252 -11.94 2.61 -0.30
CA GLY A 252 -10.70 3.13 -0.87
C GLY A 252 -9.89 2.05 -1.57
N TRP A 253 -9.72 0.90 -0.93
CA TRP A 253 -9.05 -0.24 -1.54
C TRP A 253 -9.71 -0.68 -2.84
N VAL A 254 -11.05 -0.74 -2.88
CA VAL A 254 -11.77 -1.18 -4.08
C VAL A 254 -11.59 -0.19 -5.22
N ILE A 255 -11.88 1.11 -4.98
CA ILE A 255 -11.80 2.09 -6.07
C ILE A 255 -10.35 2.28 -6.56
N GLY A 256 -9.36 2.24 -5.65
CA GLY A 256 -7.94 2.22 -6.03
C GLY A 256 -7.52 0.93 -6.75
N GLY A 257 -8.15 -0.19 -6.44
CA GLY A 257 -7.98 -1.45 -7.17
C GLY A 257 -8.54 -1.37 -8.59
N LEU A 258 -9.72 -0.76 -8.75
CA LEU A 258 -10.34 -0.51 -10.06
C LEU A 258 -9.43 0.31 -10.98
N THR A 259 -8.83 1.40 -10.49
CA THR A 259 -7.89 2.21 -11.29
C THR A 259 -6.74 1.35 -11.81
N ARG A 260 -6.09 0.61 -10.92
CA ARG A 260 -4.90 -0.19 -11.24
C ARG A 260 -5.19 -1.38 -12.16
N VAL A 261 -6.38 -2.00 -12.03
CA VAL A 261 -6.82 -3.06 -12.94
C VAL A 261 -7.12 -2.49 -14.31
N LEU A 262 -7.86 -1.39 -14.40
CA LEU A 262 -8.21 -0.73 -15.65
C LEU A 262 -6.99 -0.21 -16.43
N GLU A 263 -5.91 0.17 -15.75
CA GLU A 263 -4.64 0.55 -16.38
C GLU A 263 -3.98 -0.61 -17.17
N ALA A 264 -4.15 -1.84 -16.69
CA ALA A 264 -3.50 -3.00 -17.29
C ALA A 264 -4.44 -3.88 -18.13
N MET A 265 -5.74 -3.67 -18.02
CA MET A 265 -6.77 -4.44 -18.70
C MET A 265 -6.88 -4.04 -20.17
N PRO A 266 -6.88 -4.98 -21.13
CA PRO A 266 -7.11 -4.67 -22.54
C PRO A 266 -8.41 -3.88 -22.75
N GLN A 267 -8.41 -2.95 -23.72
CA GLN A 267 -9.58 -2.11 -24.00
C GLN A 267 -10.78 -2.91 -24.48
N ASP A 268 -10.54 -4.05 -25.14
CA ASP A 268 -11.55 -4.96 -25.67
C ASP A 268 -11.83 -6.17 -24.75
N PHE A 269 -11.35 -6.12 -23.50
CA PHE A 269 -11.60 -7.21 -22.54
C PHE A 269 -13.11 -7.32 -22.25
N PRO A 270 -13.71 -8.54 -22.30
CA PRO A 270 -15.16 -8.70 -22.36
C PRO A 270 -15.95 -8.08 -21.20
N THR A 271 -15.35 -8.00 -19.99
CA THR A 271 -16.02 -7.47 -18.79
C THR A 271 -15.56 -6.06 -18.45
N ARG A 272 -14.71 -5.42 -19.26
CA ARG A 272 -14.14 -4.11 -18.98
C ARG A 272 -15.21 -3.05 -18.63
N ASP A 273 -16.31 -3.03 -19.36
CA ASP A 273 -17.37 -2.05 -19.15
C ASP A 273 -17.98 -2.15 -17.73
N ARG A 274 -18.09 -3.36 -17.18
CA ARG A 274 -18.56 -3.55 -15.80
C ARG A 274 -17.61 -2.91 -14.77
N TYR A 275 -16.28 -2.95 -14.99
CA TYR A 275 -15.30 -2.28 -14.13
C TYR A 275 -15.45 -0.77 -14.23
N VAL A 276 -15.63 -0.23 -15.43
CA VAL A 276 -15.86 1.20 -15.66
C VAL A 276 -17.16 1.66 -15.01
N GLU A 277 -18.26 0.94 -15.20
CA GLU A 277 -19.56 1.24 -14.59
C GLU A 277 -19.48 1.21 -13.07
N THR A 278 -18.84 0.20 -12.48
CA THR A 278 -18.63 0.12 -11.03
C THR A 278 -17.79 1.28 -10.50
N PHE A 279 -16.71 1.63 -11.20
CA PHE A 279 -15.86 2.77 -10.87
C PHE A 279 -16.66 4.08 -10.89
N GLN A 280 -17.44 4.32 -11.93
CA GLN A 280 -18.26 5.51 -12.09
C GLN A 280 -19.38 5.61 -11.04
N ALA A 281 -20.03 4.48 -10.72
CA ALA A 281 -21.06 4.43 -9.67
C ALA A 281 -20.46 4.76 -8.28
N MET A 282 -19.31 4.17 -7.94
CA MET A 282 -18.60 4.51 -6.70
C MET A 282 -18.19 5.98 -6.67
N ALA A 283 -17.60 6.49 -7.76
CA ALA A 283 -17.15 7.88 -7.85
C ALA A 283 -18.31 8.87 -7.64
N ALA A 284 -19.47 8.61 -8.26
CA ALA A 284 -20.66 9.44 -8.11
C ALA A 284 -21.15 9.47 -6.65
N ARG A 285 -21.17 8.30 -6.00
CA ARG A 285 -21.58 8.22 -4.60
C ARG A 285 -20.58 8.91 -3.65
N LEU A 286 -19.30 8.75 -3.91
CA LEU A 286 -18.25 9.30 -3.05
C LEU A 286 -18.25 10.83 -3.01
N ILE A 287 -18.52 11.52 -4.12
CA ILE A 287 -18.56 13.00 -4.10
C ILE A 287 -19.71 13.54 -3.27
N GLU A 288 -20.82 12.79 -3.12
CA GLU A 288 -21.94 13.16 -2.25
C GLU A 288 -21.59 13.03 -0.75
N LEU A 289 -20.64 12.15 -0.42
CA LEU A 289 -20.22 11.83 0.95
C LEU A 289 -19.00 12.64 1.42
N GLN A 290 -18.44 13.49 0.55
CA GLN A 290 -17.28 14.31 0.90
C GLN A 290 -17.65 15.38 1.93
N ARG A 291 -16.87 15.49 2.98
CA ARG A 291 -17.02 16.48 4.05
C ARG A 291 -16.57 17.88 3.60
N PRO A 292 -17.00 18.93 4.31
CA PRO A 292 -16.56 20.31 4.02
C PRO A 292 -15.03 20.53 4.13
N ASP A 293 -14.34 19.72 4.96
CA ASP A 293 -12.87 19.76 5.08
C ASP A 293 -12.15 19.08 3.91
N GLY A 294 -12.89 18.55 2.94
CA GLY A 294 -12.38 17.86 1.76
C GLY A 294 -12.09 16.38 1.96
N LEU A 295 -12.12 15.89 3.18
CA LEU A 295 -11.88 14.48 3.51
C LEU A 295 -13.20 13.69 3.55
N TRP A 296 -13.08 12.38 3.74
CA TRP A 296 -14.21 11.49 3.98
C TRP A 296 -14.12 10.91 5.40
N PRO A 297 -15.27 10.67 6.06
CA PRO A 297 -15.29 10.11 7.40
C PRO A 297 -14.82 8.65 7.40
N SER A 298 -14.35 8.13 8.52
CA SER A 298 -13.95 6.72 8.66
C SER A 298 -15.10 5.75 8.32
N SER A 299 -16.34 6.10 8.69
CA SER A 299 -17.58 5.44 8.25
C SER A 299 -18.33 6.34 7.29
N LEU A 300 -18.42 5.96 6.02
CA LEU A 300 -18.96 6.81 4.95
C LEU A 300 -20.41 7.22 5.17
N LEU A 301 -21.23 6.39 5.80
CA LEU A 301 -22.65 6.65 6.06
C LEU A 301 -22.96 7.06 7.50
N ASP A 302 -21.91 7.27 8.32
CA ASP A 302 -22.07 7.61 9.74
C ASP A 302 -20.99 8.63 10.16
N ALA A 303 -20.99 9.77 9.47
CA ALA A 303 -19.95 10.81 9.64
C ALA A 303 -19.93 11.43 11.02
N GLU A 304 -21.09 11.51 11.71
CA GLU A 304 -21.19 12.09 13.05
C GLU A 304 -20.55 11.21 14.12
N ALA A 305 -20.52 9.88 13.90
CA ALA A 305 -19.87 8.95 14.81
C ALA A 305 -18.33 9.01 14.73
N PHE A 306 -17.78 9.53 13.61
CA PHE A 306 -16.34 9.63 13.35
C PHE A 306 -16.00 11.03 12.84
N PRO A 307 -16.01 12.06 13.72
CA PRO A 307 -15.80 13.46 13.31
C PRO A 307 -14.34 13.79 12.99
N GLU A 308 -13.39 12.93 13.38
CA GLU A 308 -11.97 13.16 13.17
C GLU A 308 -11.60 13.17 11.69
N PRO A 309 -10.54 13.90 11.27
CA PRO A 309 -9.97 13.74 9.93
C PRO A 309 -9.52 12.30 9.70
N GLU A 310 -9.85 11.74 8.54
CA GLU A 310 -9.43 10.39 8.16
C GLU A 310 -8.78 10.44 6.77
N THR A 311 -7.50 10.12 6.70
CA THR A 311 -6.73 10.24 5.46
C THR A 311 -6.58 8.92 4.72
N SER A 312 -6.66 7.76 5.40
CA SER A 312 -6.36 6.48 4.75
C SER A 312 -7.38 6.06 3.69
N GLY A 313 -8.65 6.45 3.81
CA GLY A 313 -9.65 6.28 2.75
C GLY A 313 -9.64 7.48 1.80
N SER A 314 -9.50 8.69 2.35
CA SER A 314 -9.54 9.94 1.58
C SER A 314 -8.44 10.03 0.51
N VAL A 315 -7.24 9.47 0.75
CA VAL A 315 -6.16 9.42 -0.26
C VAL A 315 -6.57 8.58 -1.48
N PHE A 316 -7.25 7.45 -1.27
CA PHE A 316 -7.73 6.61 -2.38
C PHE A 316 -8.80 7.29 -3.19
N PHE A 317 -9.75 7.95 -2.53
CA PHE A 317 -10.82 8.65 -3.22
C PHE A 317 -10.27 9.82 -4.04
N THR A 318 -9.39 10.63 -3.46
CA THR A 318 -8.74 11.72 -4.18
C THR A 318 -7.92 11.20 -5.37
N TYR A 319 -7.14 10.14 -5.18
CA TYR A 319 -6.40 9.46 -6.24
C TYR A 319 -7.31 8.98 -7.37
N ALA A 320 -8.33 8.19 -7.02
CA ALA A 320 -9.20 7.59 -8.02
C ALA A 320 -10.02 8.61 -8.80
N LEU A 321 -10.53 9.66 -8.14
CA LEU A 321 -11.27 10.73 -8.81
C LEU A 321 -10.36 11.51 -9.78
N ALA A 322 -9.14 11.87 -9.35
CA ALA A 322 -8.17 12.55 -10.22
C ALA A 322 -7.77 11.68 -11.41
N TRP A 323 -7.47 10.40 -11.16
CA TRP A 323 -7.17 9.41 -12.18
C TRP A 323 -8.32 9.27 -13.19
N GLY A 324 -9.56 9.17 -12.69
CA GLY A 324 -10.73 9.06 -13.55
C GLY A 324 -10.94 10.26 -14.48
N ILE A 325 -10.65 11.48 -14.01
CA ILE A 325 -10.65 12.70 -14.83
C ILE A 325 -9.54 12.64 -15.89
N ASN A 326 -8.33 12.30 -15.48
CA ASN A 326 -7.16 12.28 -16.35
C ASN A 326 -7.28 11.25 -17.48
N HIS A 327 -8.05 10.17 -17.27
CA HIS A 327 -8.29 9.12 -18.25
C HIS A 327 -9.66 9.20 -18.95
N GLY A 328 -10.41 10.28 -18.73
CA GLY A 328 -11.68 10.54 -19.42
C GLY A 328 -12.84 9.64 -19.00
N LEU A 329 -12.75 8.97 -17.86
CA LEU A 329 -13.82 8.16 -17.28
C LEU A 329 -14.79 8.97 -16.43
N LEU A 330 -14.33 10.12 -15.91
CA LEU A 330 -15.13 11.05 -15.11
C LEU A 330 -15.15 12.44 -15.78
N ASP A 331 -16.32 13.10 -15.72
CA ASP A 331 -16.47 14.46 -16.20
C ASP A 331 -15.69 15.45 -15.35
N ARG A 332 -14.78 16.18 -15.97
CA ARG A 332 -13.90 17.13 -15.28
C ARG A 332 -14.64 18.21 -14.51
N GLU A 333 -15.67 18.79 -15.11
CA GLU A 333 -16.41 19.90 -14.50
C GLU A 333 -17.09 19.47 -13.21
N THR A 334 -17.62 18.25 -13.18
CA THR A 334 -18.30 17.65 -12.03
C THR A 334 -17.31 17.26 -10.92
N TYR A 335 -16.21 16.59 -11.26
CA TYR A 335 -15.40 15.91 -10.26
C TYR A 335 -14.17 16.71 -9.79
N GLU A 336 -13.60 17.60 -10.61
CA GLU A 336 -12.40 18.35 -10.25
C GLU A 336 -12.55 19.19 -8.97
N PRO A 337 -13.67 19.89 -8.70
CA PRO A 337 -13.83 20.61 -7.45
C PRO A 337 -13.71 19.72 -6.20
N HIS A 338 -14.13 18.46 -6.30
CA HIS A 338 -14.00 17.48 -5.21
C HIS A 338 -12.57 16.99 -5.03
N VAL A 339 -11.87 16.79 -6.14
CA VAL A 339 -10.44 16.42 -6.14
C VAL A 339 -9.61 17.52 -5.50
N LEU A 340 -9.82 18.78 -5.87
CA LEU A 340 -9.05 19.91 -5.31
C LEU A 340 -9.29 20.09 -3.81
N ARG A 341 -10.54 19.95 -3.36
CA ARG A 341 -10.86 19.96 -1.92
C ARG A 341 -10.20 18.77 -1.20
N GLY A 342 -10.26 17.57 -1.78
CA GLY A 342 -9.61 16.38 -1.23
C GLY A 342 -8.11 16.58 -1.08
N TRP A 343 -7.45 17.11 -2.11
CA TRP A 343 -6.02 17.38 -2.07
C TRP A 343 -5.65 18.43 -1.00
N ALA A 344 -6.39 19.53 -0.91
CA ALA A 344 -6.18 20.53 0.12
C ALA A 344 -6.35 19.93 1.53
N GLY A 345 -7.42 19.17 1.76
CA GLY A 345 -7.66 18.49 3.04
C GLY A 345 -6.56 17.49 3.42
N LEU A 346 -6.05 16.72 2.45
CA LEU A 346 -4.96 15.76 2.66
C LEU A 346 -3.65 16.45 3.00
N THR A 347 -3.31 17.53 2.29
CA THR A 347 -2.04 18.25 2.53
C THR A 347 -2.04 19.01 3.85
N ASP A 348 -3.20 19.43 4.35
CA ASP A 348 -3.35 20.00 5.70
C ASP A 348 -3.06 18.97 6.82
N GLN A 349 -3.10 17.66 6.51
CA GLN A 349 -2.75 16.59 7.45
C GLN A 349 -1.29 16.15 7.35
N VAL A 350 -0.48 16.72 6.47
CA VAL A 350 0.96 16.42 6.40
C VAL A 350 1.65 17.00 7.63
N LEU A 351 2.26 16.13 8.41
CA LEU A 351 2.96 16.49 9.65
C LEU A 351 4.24 17.29 9.37
N PRO A 352 4.76 18.03 10.36
CA PRO A 352 6.06 18.73 10.23
C PRO A 352 7.21 17.79 9.84
N SER A 353 7.14 16.52 10.19
CA SER A 353 8.10 15.48 9.78
C SER A 353 8.07 15.17 8.28
N GLY A 354 7.01 15.52 7.57
CA GLY A 354 6.74 15.15 6.17
C GLY A 354 5.83 13.92 6.04
N LEU A 355 5.60 13.15 7.09
CA LEU A 355 4.67 12.01 7.07
C LEU A 355 3.22 12.46 6.95
N LEU A 356 2.39 11.67 6.28
CA LEU A 356 0.94 11.87 6.28
C LEU A 356 0.37 11.45 7.63
N GLY A 357 -0.34 12.35 8.29
CA GLY A 357 -1.04 12.13 9.56
C GLY A 357 -2.49 11.70 9.37
N ALA A 358 -3.19 11.47 10.48
CA ALA A 358 -4.59 11.05 10.54
C ALA A 358 -4.88 9.79 9.70
N VAL A 359 -3.91 8.89 9.55
CA VAL A 359 -4.05 7.60 8.88
C VAL A 359 -4.65 6.60 9.86
N GLN A 360 -5.83 6.11 9.59
CA GLN A 360 -6.44 5.08 10.44
C GLN A 360 -5.52 3.86 10.55
N LYS A 361 -5.29 3.36 11.76
CA LYS A 361 -4.49 2.15 12.02
C LYS A 361 -5.03 0.94 11.26
N THR A 362 -4.18 -0.05 11.05
CA THR A 362 -4.59 -1.31 10.42
C THR A 362 -5.77 -1.91 11.18
N GLY A 363 -6.77 -2.35 10.43
CA GLY A 363 -8.02 -2.89 10.97
C GLY A 363 -8.97 -3.23 9.83
N ASP A 364 -10.19 -3.62 10.18
CA ASP A 364 -11.20 -4.13 9.26
C ASP A 364 -12.53 -3.36 9.32
N GLN A 365 -12.58 -2.26 10.05
CA GLN A 365 -13.80 -1.47 10.26
C GLN A 365 -13.47 -0.01 10.60
N PRO A 366 -14.46 0.89 10.58
CA PRO A 366 -14.28 2.27 11.03
C PRO A 366 -13.82 2.34 12.48
N VAL A 367 -12.76 3.12 12.74
CA VAL A 367 -12.32 3.51 14.09
C VAL A 367 -11.85 4.97 14.06
N PRO A 368 -11.85 5.66 15.21
CA PRO A 368 -11.29 7.01 15.33
C PRO A 368 -9.81 7.06 14.97
N THR A 369 -9.35 8.21 14.49
CA THR A 369 -7.94 8.51 14.18
C THR A 369 -7.41 9.58 15.11
N ALA A 370 -6.09 9.56 15.35
CA ALA A 370 -5.38 10.67 15.93
C ALA A 370 -4.59 11.45 14.87
N PRO A 371 -4.41 12.76 14.99
CA PRO A 371 -3.68 13.56 13.99
C PRO A 371 -2.26 13.05 13.70
N THR A 372 -1.63 12.38 14.68
CA THR A 372 -0.27 11.82 14.56
C THR A 372 -0.23 10.37 14.12
N ASP A 373 -1.37 9.73 13.91
CA ASP A 373 -1.40 8.36 13.37
C ASP A 373 -0.91 8.37 11.93
N THR A 374 0.08 7.52 11.62
CA THR A 374 0.69 7.41 10.29
C THR A 374 0.59 5.97 9.80
N GLY A 375 0.73 5.76 8.48
CA GLY A 375 0.71 4.41 7.91
C GLY A 375 1.25 4.40 6.49
N LEU A 376 2.02 3.36 6.17
CA LEU A 376 2.68 3.18 4.87
C LEU A 376 1.70 3.22 3.69
N TYR A 377 0.54 2.57 3.84
CA TYR A 377 -0.51 2.57 2.81
C TYR A 377 -1.11 3.95 2.57
N GLY A 378 -1.22 4.78 3.63
CA GLY A 378 -1.64 6.18 3.49
C GLY A 378 -0.63 6.98 2.68
N THR A 379 0.66 6.92 3.06
CA THR A 379 1.74 7.62 2.34
C THR A 379 1.85 7.12 0.90
N GLY A 380 1.85 5.79 0.66
CA GLY A 380 1.97 5.24 -0.68
C GLY A 380 0.87 5.75 -1.62
N THR A 381 -0.38 5.76 -1.17
CA THR A 381 -1.50 6.25 -1.98
C THR A 381 -1.51 7.78 -2.08
N PHE A 382 -1.01 8.50 -1.07
CA PHE A 382 -0.80 9.95 -1.15
C PHE A 382 0.15 10.34 -2.29
N LEU A 383 1.22 9.55 -2.48
CA LEU A 383 2.12 9.73 -3.63
C LEU A 383 1.38 9.52 -4.95
N LEU A 384 0.55 8.48 -5.07
CA LEU A 384 -0.27 8.25 -6.25
C LEU A 384 -1.25 9.40 -6.50
N ALA A 385 -1.95 9.86 -5.46
CA ALA A 385 -2.90 10.98 -5.56
C ALA A 385 -2.22 12.25 -6.08
N GLY A 386 -1.07 12.62 -5.51
CA GLY A 386 -0.34 13.81 -5.93
C GLY A 386 0.17 13.73 -7.36
N LEU A 387 0.60 12.56 -7.83
CA LEU A 387 0.97 12.36 -9.23
C LEU A 387 -0.20 12.62 -10.18
N GLU A 388 -1.40 12.18 -9.83
CA GLU A 388 -2.60 12.47 -10.63
C GLU A 388 -3.02 13.94 -10.54
N ILE A 389 -2.85 14.58 -9.38
CA ILE A 389 -3.10 16.02 -9.19
C ILE A 389 -2.19 16.86 -10.11
N MET A 390 -0.91 16.49 -10.26
CA MET A 390 0.01 17.17 -11.16
C MET A 390 -0.47 17.16 -12.62
N ASN A 391 -1.21 16.12 -13.01
CA ASN A 391 -1.70 15.90 -14.38
C ASN A 391 -3.10 16.47 -14.65
N LEU A 392 -3.78 17.04 -13.67
CA LEU A 392 -5.15 17.56 -13.85
C LEU A 392 -5.29 18.62 -14.93
N GLY A 393 -4.21 19.36 -15.23
CA GLY A 393 -4.17 20.39 -16.26
C GLY A 393 -3.97 19.86 -17.69
N GLU A 394 -3.48 18.65 -17.79
CA GLU A 394 -3.08 18.03 -19.05
C GLU A 394 -4.30 17.51 -19.84
N PRO A 395 -4.16 17.34 -21.16
CA PRO A 395 -5.15 16.65 -21.95
C PRO A 395 -5.43 15.24 -21.40
N VAL A 396 -6.67 14.78 -21.59
CA VAL A 396 -7.04 13.39 -21.25
C VAL A 396 -6.04 12.42 -21.86
N GLN A 397 -5.42 11.60 -21.03
CA GLN A 397 -4.49 10.58 -21.47
C GLN A 397 -5.25 9.28 -21.74
N ALA A 398 -5.04 8.69 -22.91
CA ALA A 398 -5.49 7.33 -23.14
C ALA A 398 -4.78 6.39 -22.13
N LEU A 399 -5.51 5.38 -21.66
CA LEU A 399 -4.90 4.35 -20.85
C LEU A 399 -3.77 3.70 -21.66
N PRO A 400 -2.58 3.46 -21.07
CA PRO A 400 -1.46 2.91 -21.81
C PRO A 400 -1.84 1.55 -22.39
N GLU A 401 -1.40 1.30 -23.62
CA GLU A 401 -1.50 -0.06 -24.16
C GLU A 401 -0.68 -1.02 -23.29
N PRO A 402 -1.16 -2.25 -23.09
CA PRO A 402 -0.41 -3.28 -22.40
C PRO A 402 0.99 -3.43 -23.03
N LEU A 403 2.01 -3.54 -22.21
CA LEU A 403 3.38 -3.73 -22.69
C LEU A 403 3.47 -5.03 -23.52
N PRO A 404 4.05 -5.02 -24.73
CA PRO A 404 4.17 -6.22 -25.52
C PRO A 404 5.06 -7.27 -24.86
N ALA A 405 4.61 -8.51 -24.91
CA ALA A 405 5.21 -9.70 -24.27
C ALA A 405 6.57 -10.13 -24.85
N LYS A 406 7.43 -9.23 -25.29
CA LYS A 406 8.58 -9.59 -26.13
C LYS A 406 9.70 -10.40 -25.47
N ASP A 407 9.75 -10.48 -24.13
CA ASP A 407 10.92 -11.03 -23.43
C ASP A 407 10.61 -11.96 -22.26
N VAL A 408 9.38 -12.43 -22.10
CA VAL A 408 9.11 -13.45 -21.09
C VAL A 408 9.58 -14.79 -21.62
N VAL A 409 10.61 -15.32 -20.98
CA VAL A 409 11.12 -16.65 -21.28
C VAL A 409 10.00 -17.67 -21.13
N ASP A 410 9.69 -18.33 -22.23
CA ASP A 410 8.75 -19.44 -22.29
C ASP A 410 9.30 -20.62 -21.47
N ASN A 411 9.06 -20.61 -20.18
CA ASN A 411 9.55 -21.61 -19.25
C ASN A 411 8.43 -22.56 -18.82
N HIS A 412 7.97 -23.38 -19.77
CA HIS A 412 6.92 -24.38 -19.57
C HIS A 412 7.33 -25.54 -18.62
N SER A 413 8.54 -25.54 -18.09
CA SER A 413 9.08 -26.61 -17.23
C SER A 413 9.21 -26.21 -15.78
N TYR A 414 8.15 -25.63 -15.19
CA TYR A 414 8.22 -25.28 -13.77
C TYR A 414 7.86 -26.46 -12.86
N ALA A 415 8.84 -26.90 -12.06
CA ALA A 415 8.57 -27.58 -10.79
C ALA A 415 8.42 -26.54 -9.67
N PRO A 416 7.43 -26.65 -8.77
CA PRO A 416 7.34 -25.75 -7.63
C PRO A 416 8.71 -25.69 -6.92
N PRO A 417 9.12 -24.52 -6.40
CA PRO A 417 10.38 -24.45 -5.68
C PRO A 417 10.39 -25.52 -4.60
N PRO A 418 11.52 -26.19 -4.40
CA PRO A 418 11.64 -27.12 -3.30
C PRO A 418 11.24 -26.37 -2.02
N PRO A 419 10.61 -27.06 -1.06
CA PRO A 419 10.30 -26.44 0.21
C PRO A 419 11.56 -25.74 0.71
N GLY A 420 11.46 -24.46 1.05
CA GLY A 420 12.56 -23.68 1.58
C GLY A 420 13.24 -24.45 2.73
N PRO A 421 14.49 -24.18 3.04
CA PRO A 421 15.18 -24.87 4.13
C PRO A 421 14.32 -24.83 5.39
N ALA A 422 14.38 -25.89 6.18
CA ALA A 422 13.74 -25.90 7.49
C ALA A 422 14.27 -24.72 8.32
N PRO A 423 13.44 -24.11 9.19
CA PRO A 423 13.88 -23.03 10.06
C PRO A 423 15.19 -23.41 10.76
N THR A 424 16.21 -22.60 10.60
CA THR A 424 17.55 -22.88 11.12
C THR A 424 17.85 -22.12 12.41
N THR A 425 17.08 -21.06 12.67
CA THR A 425 17.21 -20.27 13.89
C THR A 425 15.98 -20.45 14.78
N GLU A 426 16.17 -20.27 16.10
CA GLU A 426 15.08 -20.31 17.07
C GLU A 426 14.00 -19.26 16.74
N GLN A 427 14.40 -18.12 16.21
CA GLN A 427 13.50 -17.03 15.84
C GLN A 427 12.66 -17.40 14.61
N GLU A 428 13.25 -18.04 13.60
CA GLU A 428 12.54 -18.58 12.44
C GLU A 428 11.57 -19.71 12.84
N ARG A 429 11.94 -20.51 13.84
CA ARG A 429 11.10 -21.59 14.37
C ARG A 429 9.89 -21.05 15.12
N ILE A 430 10.10 -20.06 16.01
CA ILE A 430 9.01 -19.35 16.71
C ILE A 430 8.07 -18.66 15.72
N GLU A 431 8.61 -18.02 14.70
CA GLU A 431 7.82 -17.39 13.66
C GLU A 431 7.05 -18.40 12.79
N ALA A 432 7.62 -19.56 12.52
CA ALA A 432 6.96 -20.66 11.82
C ALA A 432 5.86 -21.31 12.67
N GLU A 433 6.09 -21.50 13.98
CA GLU A 433 5.12 -22.01 14.93
C GLU A 433 3.95 -21.01 15.12
N ARG A 434 4.24 -19.73 15.31
CA ARG A 434 3.23 -18.67 15.38
C ARG A 434 2.38 -18.59 14.11
N ARG A 435 3.01 -18.68 12.93
CA ARG A 435 2.28 -18.74 11.66
C ARG A 435 1.42 -20.01 11.54
N ALA A 436 1.90 -21.14 12.06
CA ALA A 436 1.14 -22.38 12.07
C ALA A 436 -0.08 -22.29 13.01
N GLU A 437 0.04 -21.63 14.17
CA GLU A 437 -1.04 -21.36 15.11
C GLU A 437 -2.06 -20.34 14.56
N GLU A 438 -1.59 -19.24 13.99
CA GLU A 438 -2.43 -18.24 13.32
C GLU A 438 -3.21 -18.89 12.17
N MET A 439 -2.60 -19.82 11.48
CA MET A 439 -3.16 -20.58 10.38
C MET A 439 -4.11 -21.70 10.84
N ALA A 440 -3.82 -22.31 11.98
CA ALA A 440 -4.74 -23.24 12.63
C ALA A 440 -5.99 -22.49 13.14
N THR A 441 -5.82 -21.29 13.67
CA THR A 441 -6.91 -20.42 14.11
C THR A 441 -7.77 -19.97 12.91
N ILE A 442 -7.17 -19.55 11.79
CA ILE A 442 -7.89 -19.25 10.53
C ILE A 442 -8.55 -20.51 9.96
N ALA A 443 -7.97 -21.69 10.18
CA ALA A 443 -8.55 -22.96 9.76
C ALA A 443 -9.67 -23.46 10.69
N GLN A 444 -9.61 -23.13 11.98
CA GLN A 444 -10.68 -23.39 12.98
C GLN A 444 -11.78 -22.34 12.88
N LEU A 445 -11.51 -21.15 12.39
CA LEU A 445 -12.50 -20.18 11.92
C LEU A 445 -13.09 -20.70 10.59
N ASN A 446 -13.64 -21.91 10.64
CA ASN A 446 -14.66 -22.37 9.72
C ASN A 446 -15.89 -21.49 9.98
N TYR A 447 -15.78 -20.22 9.59
CA TYR A 447 -16.93 -19.35 9.55
C TYR A 447 -17.93 -19.96 8.56
N ASP A 448 -18.97 -20.53 9.10
CA ASP A 448 -20.16 -20.90 8.37
C ASP A 448 -21.05 -19.64 8.36
N PRO A 449 -21.20 -18.95 7.22
CA PRO A 449 -22.07 -17.79 7.16
C PRO A 449 -23.54 -18.14 7.39
N GLU A 450 -23.91 -19.43 7.39
CA GLU A 450 -25.24 -19.92 7.69
C GLU A 450 -25.41 -20.30 9.18
N ASP A 451 -24.34 -20.28 9.98
CA ASP A 451 -24.42 -20.48 11.43
C ASP A 451 -24.53 -19.12 12.17
N PRO A 452 -25.75 -18.72 12.59
CA PRO A 452 -25.94 -17.46 13.30
C PRO A 452 -25.35 -17.46 14.72
N GLU A 453 -24.86 -18.59 15.23
CA GLU A 453 -24.26 -18.76 16.56
C GLU A 453 -22.72 -18.88 16.49
N ALA A 454 -22.12 -18.85 15.31
CA ALA A 454 -20.67 -18.86 15.21
C ALA A 454 -20.09 -17.62 15.91
N PRO A 455 -19.25 -17.78 16.95
CA PRO A 455 -18.67 -16.64 17.65
C PRO A 455 -17.82 -15.82 16.67
N ALA A 456 -18.02 -14.50 16.69
CA ALA A 456 -17.13 -13.61 15.98
C ALA A 456 -15.68 -13.88 16.43
N PRO A 457 -14.70 -13.95 15.50
CA PRO A 457 -13.32 -14.14 15.90
C PRO A 457 -12.91 -13.00 16.86
N GLU A 458 -12.60 -13.36 18.10
CA GLU A 458 -11.93 -12.45 19.00
C GLU A 458 -10.51 -12.27 18.50
N PHE A 459 -10.26 -11.17 17.84
CA PHE A 459 -8.89 -10.69 17.62
C PHE A 459 -8.40 -10.17 18.99
N GLN A 460 -7.55 -10.94 19.63
CA GLN A 460 -6.81 -10.42 20.78
C GLN A 460 -5.87 -9.33 20.27
N ASP A 461 -5.97 -8.15 20.90
CA ASP A 461 -5.22 -6.92 20.65
C ASP A 461 -3.69 -7.11 20.65
#